data_e5100ba6949600be58edc11040ee233c
#
_entry.id   e5100ba6949600be58edc11040ee233c
#
_cell.length_a   1.000
_cell.length_b   1.000
_cell.length_c   1.000
_cell.angle_alpha   90.00
_cell.angle_beta   90.00
_cell.angle_gamma   90.00
#
_symmetry.space_group_name_H-M   'P 1'
#
loop_
_entity.id
_entity.type
_entity.pdbx_description
1 polymer ?
#
loop_
_entity_poly.entity_id
_entity_poly.type
_entity_poly.pdbx_seq_one_letter_code
_entity_poly.pdbx_strand_id
1 'polypeptide(L)'
;RLRDLVTQTTDANGNVHFVPNTELKLPQGKKAFVMSMDDLSYYHSYDGRGIASKLVLDENGKPTCEYVQADGTTVTGAYDYIPLLDQFIAEHPDASYKGAKGMIALTGYNGILGYRTDIAYKTRENLTSDQQAWLDAHPDFNWDNECAEAKKVADAIKADGWEFASHTWGHIRIGDASLERIQTDT
;
A
#
# COMPACT_ATOMS: atom_id res chain seq x y z
N ARG A 1 4.84 -1.96 14.91
CA ARG A 1 4.04 -2.87 14.05
C ARG A 1 2.94 -3.47 14.88
N LEU A 2 1.82 -3.86 14.24
CA LEU A 2 0.71 -4.49 14.95
C LEU A 2 1.15 -5.74 15.73
N ARG A 3 1.98 -6.58 15.12
CA ARG A 3 2.55 -7.78 15.77
C ARG A 3 3.46 -7.50 16.97
N ASP A 4 3.93 -6.27 17.17
CA ASP A 4 4.66 -5.89 18.38
C ASP A 4 3.71 -5.57 19.55
N LEU A 5 2.44 -5.24 19.25
CA LEU A 5 1.41 -4.90 20.25
C LEU A 5 0.60 -6.09 20.72
N VAL A 6 0.51 -7.15 19.92
CA VAL A 6 -0.32 -8.32 20.19
C VAL A 6 0.48 -9.60 20.07
N THR A 7 0.09 -10.61 20.86
CA THR A 7 0.59 -11.98 20.76
C THR A 7 -0.56 -12.89 20.35
N GLN A 8 -0.30 -13.76 19.37
CA GLN A 8 -1.23 -14.81 19.00
C GLN A 8 -1.12 -15.98 19.97
N THR A 9 -2.24 -16.45 20.48
CA THR A 9 -2.36 -17.65 21.31
C THR A 9 -3.40 -18.60 20.71
N THR A 10 -3.30 -19.89 21.02
CA THR A 10 -4.29 -20.90 20.59
C THR A 10 -4.81 -21.61 21.83
N ASP A 11 -6.12 -21.68 21.98
CA ASP A 11 -6.75 -22.40 23.09
C ASP A 11 -6.75 -23.93 22.90
N ALA A 12 -7.25 -24.67 23.91
CA ALA A 12 -7.29 -26.12 23.86
C ALA A 12 -8.22 -26.70 22.76
N ASN A 13 -9.12 -25.88 22.22
CA ASN A 13 -10.05 -26.24 21.14
C ASN A 13 -9.49 -25.89 19.75
N GLY A 14 -8.28 -25.31 19.67
CA GLY A 14 -7.67 -24.86 18.43
C GLY A 14 -8.09 -23.45 17.97
N ASN A 15 -8.85 -22.71 18.77
CA ASN A 15 -9.23 -21.35 18.41
C ASN A 15 -8.06 -20.38 18.62
N VAL A 16 -7.88 -19.50 17.65
CA VAL A 16 -6.86 -18.45 17.69
C VAL A 16 -7.38 -17.22 18.41
N HIS A 17 -6.58 -16.69 19.33
CA HIS A 17 -6.85 -15.46 20.06
C HIS A 17 -5.68 -14.49 19.92
N PHE A 18 -5.98 -13.21 19.88
CA PHE A 18 -4.97 -12.14 19.94
C PHE A 18 -5.09 -11.45 21.29
N VAL A 19 -4.01 -11.44 22.05
CA VAL A 19 -3.92 -10.82 23.38
C VAL A 19 -2.86 -9.72 23.39
N PRO A 20 -2.97 -8.71 24.26
CA PRO A 20 -1.93 -7.69 24.38
C PRO A 20 -0.55 -8.31 24.66
N ASN A 21 0.48 -7.82 23.98
CA ASN A 21 1.85 -8.20 24.28
C ASN A 21 2.33 -7.51 25.55
N THR A 22 2.35 -8.24 26.68
CA THR A 22 2.77 -7.74 28.00
C THR A 22 4.26 -7.50 28.10
N GLU A 23 5.07 -8.04 27.17
CA GLU A 23 6.51 -7.84 27.12
C GLU A 23 6.93 -6.54 26.40
N LEU A 24 5.98 -5.84 25.81
CA LEU A 24 6.25 -4.56 25.16
C LEU A 24 6.64 -3.50 26.20
N LYS A 25 7.86 -3.03 26.10
CA LYS A 25 8.39 -1.96 26.98
C LYS A 25 8.57 -0.68 26.18
N LEU A 26 7.93 0.38 26.64
CA LEU A 26 8.06 1.71 26.06
C LEU A 26 8.73 2.65 27.07
N PRO A 27 9.43 3.69 26.61
CA PRO A 27 9.93 4.75 27.48
C PRO A 27 8.79 5.41 28.25
N GLN A 28 9.09 5.94 29.44
CA GLN A 28 8.11 6.66 30.25
C GLN A 28 7.48 7.82 29.46
N GLY A 29 6.18 7.92 29.52
CA GLY A 29 5.41 8.96 28.83
C GLY A 29 5.08 8.64 27.35
N LYS A 30 5.66 7.60 26.76
CA LYS A 30 5.34 7.16 25.39
C LYS A 30 4.11 6.24 25.40
N LYS A 31 3.29 6.37 24.34
CA LYS A 31 2.16 5.48 24.06
C LYS A 31 2.39 4.81 22.72
N ALA A 32 2.08 3.51 22.63
CA ALA A 32 2.14 2.82 21.35
C ALA A 32 0.88 3.12 20.52
N PHE A 33 1.06 3.27 19.22
CA PHE A 33 -0.01 3.26 18.24
C PHE A 33 0.48 2.61 16.95
N VAL A 34 -0.44 2.18 16.11
CA VAL A 34 -0.17 1.61 14.79
C VAL A 34 -0.77 2.52 13.74
N MET A 35 -0.05 2.73 12.66
CA MET A 35 -0.53 3.44 11.48
C MET A 35 -0.72 2.45 10.35
N SER A 36 -1.84 2.56 9.65
CA SER A 36 -2.09 1.85 8.39
C SER A 36 -2.64 2.83 7.37
N MET A 37 -2.42 2.51 6.11
CA MET A 37 -3.00 3.17 4.96
C MET A 37 -3.59 2.13 4.04
N ASP A 38 -4.82 2.35 3.61
CA ASP A 38 -5.58 1.41 2.80
C ASP A 38 -5.57 1.81 1.33
N ASP A 39 -5.86 0.87 0.45
CA ASP A 39 -6.02 0.99 -1.00
C ASP A 39 -4.71 1.21 -1.76
N LEU A 40 -4.14 2.37 -1.80
CA LEU A 40 -2.93 2.76 -2.55
C LEU A 40 -2.94 2.31 -4.04
N SER A 41 -4.09 2.37 -4.69
CA SER A 41 -4.21 2.13 -6.13
C SER A 41 -3.81 3.35 -6.96
N TYR A 42 -3.94 4.55 -6.42
CA TYR A 42 -3.71 5.83 -7.09
C TYR A 42 -4.45 5.92 -8.42
N TYR A 43 -5.72 6.34 -8.34
CA TYR A 43 -6.56 6.48 -9.53
C TYR A 43 -6.16 7.70 -10.36
N HIS A 44 -5.99 7.54 -11.66
CA HIS A 44 -5.67 8.65 -12.59
C HIS A 44 -6.72 9.77 -12.59
N SER A 45 -7.95 9.47 -12.19
CA SER A 45 -8.99 10.49 -12.00
C SER A 45 -8.67 11.53 -10.95
N TYR A 46 -7.66 11.29 -10.09
CA TYR A 46 -7.18 12.22 -9.08
C TYR A 46 -5.92 13.00 -9.52
N ASP A 47 -5.35 12.71 -10.67
CA ASP A 47 -4.23 13.46 -11.22
C ASP A 47 -4.60 14.95 -11.37
N GLY A 48 -3.70 15.82 -10.95
CA GLY A 48 -3.94 17.26 -10.90
C GLY A 48 -4.85 17.75 -9.76
N ARG A 49 -5.27 16.87 -8.84
CA ARG A 49 -6.22 17.20 -7.76
C ARG A 49 -5.62 17.17 -6.36
N GLY A 50 -4.30 17.19 -6.22
CA GLY A 50 -3.61 17.27 -4.93
C GLY A 50 -3.32 15.93 -4.29
N ILE A 51 -3.43 14.82 -5.02
CA ILE A 51 -3.11 13.45 -4.57
C ILE A 51 -1.93 12.94 -5.39
N ALA A 52 -1.02 12.20 -4.75
CA ALA A 52 0.08 11.53 -5.45
C ALA A 52 -0.47 10.54 -6.49
N SER A 53 0.29 10.34 -7.56
CA SER A 53 -0.14 9.52 -8.70
C SER A 53 0.48 8.13 -8.67
N LYS A 54 1.67 7.99 -8.07
CA LYS A 54 2.43 6.73 -8.06
C LYS A 54 3.53 6.78 -7.00
N LEU A 55 3.83 5.64 -6.40
CA LEU A 55 5.07 5.46 -5.66
C LEU A 55 6.20 5.04 -6.61
N VAL A 56 7.34 5.67 -6.46
CA VAL A 56 8.55 5.42 -7.25
C VAL A 56 9.77 5.37 -6.34
N LEU A 57 10.94 5.07 -6.88
CA LEU A 57 12.20 5.16 -6.15
C LEU A 57 12.97 6.42 -6.61
N ASP A 58 13.58 7.10 -5.65
CA ASP A 58 14.52 8.17 -5.93
C ASP A 58 15.87 7.63 -6.48
N GLU A 59 16.82 8.51 -6.74
CA GLU A 59 18.15 8.16 -7.22
C GLU A 59 18.97 7.28 -6.26
N ASN A 60 18.60 7.26 -4.98
CA ASN A 60 19.20 6.44 -3.92
C ASN A 60 18.44 5.14 -3.67
N GLY A 61 17.39 4.86 -4.46
CA GLY A 61 16.53 3.69 -4.31
C GLY A 61 15.56 3.78 -3.12
N LYS A 62 15.27 4.97 -2.62
CA LYS A 62 14.33 5.21 -1.53
C LYS A 62 12.92 5.49 -2.06
N PRO A 63 11.86 5.00 -1.36
CA PRO A 63 10.49 5.28 -1.75
C PRO A 63 10.18 6.77 -1.74
N THR A 64 9.60 7.26 -2.82
CA THR A 64 9.10 8.62 -2.99
C THR A 64 7.84 8.59 -3.86
N CYS A 65 7.27 9.73 -4.22
CA CYS A 65 6.06 9.80 -5.03
C CYS A 65 6.27 10.57 -6.32
N GLU A 66 5.58 10.15 -7.37
CA GLU A 66 5.19 11.05 -8.46
C GLU A 66 3.88 11.75 -8.10
N TYR A 67 3.81 13.01 -8.49
CA TYR A 67 2.64 13.87 -8.32
C TYR A 67 2.38 14.63 -9.60
N VAL A 68 1.21 14.44 -10.18
CA VAL A 68 0.74 15.22 -11.33
C VAL A 68 0.09 16.50 -10.83
N GLN A 69 0.66 17.64 -11.21
CA GLN A 69 0.17 18.96 -10.86
C GLN A 69 -1.08 19.35 -11.68
N ALA A 70 -1.77 20.40 -11.27
CA ALA A 70 -2.97 20.87 -11.96
C ALA A 70 -2.74 21.32 -13.42
N ASP A 71 -1.50 21.67 -13.77
CA ASP A 71 -1.09 22.02 -15.14
C ASP A 71 -0.66 20.81 -15.97
N GLY A 72 -0.72 19.60 -15.40
CA GLY A 72 -0.33 18.34 -16.03
C GLY A 72 1.16 18.01 -15.93
N THR A 73 1.98 18.85 -15.30
CA THR A 73 3.40 18.51 -15.07
C THR A 73 3.55 17.48 -13.96
N THR A 74 4.47 16.53 -14.15
CA THR A 74 4.79 15.53 -13.12
C THR A 74 6.04 15.96 -12.38
N VAL A 75 5.95 15.94 -11.04
CA VAL A 75 7.08 16.20 -10.14
C VAL A 75 7.26 15.02 -9.19
N THR A 76 8.47 14.88 -8.67
CA THR A 76 8.80 13.81 -7.71
C THR A 76 9.12 14.40 -6.36
N GLY A 77 8.63 13.78 -5.28
CA GLY A 77 8.86 14.26 -3.91
C GLY A 77 8.01 13.54 -2.87
N ALA A 78 8.07 14.06 -1.64
CA ALA A 78 7.32 13.51 -0.52
C ALA A 78 5.90 14.08 -0.49
N TYR A 79 5.02 13.54 -1.31
CA TYR A 79 3.64 14.00 -1.46
C TYR A 79 2.61 13.04 -0.84
N ASP A 80 3.05 11.94 -0.20
CA ASP A 80 2.15 10.97 0.41
C ASP A 80 2.76 10.32 1.66
N TYR A 81 1.96 9.54 2.33
CA TYR A 81 2.16 8.90 3.62
C TYR A 81 3.52 8.23 3.78
N ILE A 82 3.96 7.43 2.79
CA ILE A 82 5.20 6.66 2.89
C ILE A 82 6.42 7.58 3.00
N PRO A 83 6.74 8.44 2.01
CA PRO A 83 7.92 9.28 2.11
C PRO A 83 7.81 10.34 3.22
N LEU A 84 6.60 10.82 3.54
CA LEU A 84 6.39 11.78 4.64
C LEU A 84 6.69 11.15 6.01
N LEU A 85 6.23 9.91 6.25
CA LEU A 85 6.53 9.22 7.50
C LEU A 85 8.01 8.84 7.58
N ASP A 86 8.64 8.48 6.47
CA ASP A 86 10.06 8.19 6.41
C ASP A 86 10.91 9.40 6.78
N GLN A 87 10.58 10.57 6.26
CA GLN A 87 11.21 11.84 6.63
C GLN A 87 10.99 12.15 8.11
N PHE A 88 9.76 12.02 8.59
CA PHE A 88 9.43 12.26 10.00
C PHE A 88 10.23 11.34 10.94
N ILE A 89 10.33 10.05 10.62
CA ILE A 89 11.09 9.10 11.45
C ILE A 89 12.60 9.38 11.39
N ALA A 90 13.12 9.85 10.25
CA ALA A 90 14.52 10.25 10.14
C ALA A 90 14.84 11.44 11.03
N GLU A 91 13.93 12.41 11.16
CA GLU A 91 14.06 13.58 12.03
C GLU A 91 13.76 13.25 13.50
N HIS A 92 12.88 12.26 13.74
CA HIS A 92 12.40 11.87 15.07
C HIS A 92 12.55 10.35 15.30
N PRO A 93 13.77 9.81 15.38
CA PRO A 93 13.99 8.36 15.46
C PRO A 93 13.39 7.72 16.73
N ASP A 94 13.19 8.51 17.79
CA ASP A 94 12.52 8.10 19.02
C ASP A 94 10.98 7.92 18.88
N ALA A 95 10.39 8.35 17.75
CA ALA A 95 8.98 8.09 17.42
C ALA A 95 8.74 6.68 16.88
N SER A 96 9.78 5.99 16.37
CA SER A 96 9.66 4.65 15.81
C SER A 96 10.17 3.57 16.77
N TYR A 97 9.30 2.62 17.13
CA TYR A 97 9.69 1.47 17.94
C TYR A 97 10.51 0.47 17.11
N LYS A 98 11.81 0.36 17.39
CA LYS A 98 12.75 -0.53 16.68
C LYS A 98 12.75 -0.36 15.15
N GLY A 99 12.65 0.87 14.67
CA GLY A 99 12.61 1.17 13.24
C GLY A 99 11.32 0.73 12.53
N ALA A 100 10.27 0.41 13.29
CA ALA A 100 8.97 0.04 12.72
C ALA A 100 8.35 1.25 12.01
N LYS A 101 7.73 0.99 10.87
CA LYS A 101 6.94 1.96 10.10
C LYS A 101 5.46 1.57 10.12
N GLY A 102 4.70 2.03 9.15
CA GLY A 102 3.29 1.69 9.03
C GLY A 102 3.03 0.39 8.28
N MET A 103 1.75 0.08 8.15
CA MET A 103 1.23 -1.00 7.33
C MET A 103 0.49 -0.42 6.12
N ILE A 104 0.61 -1.08 4.98
CA ILE A 104 -0.06 -0.72 3.74
C ILE A 104 -0.99 -1.88 3.40
N ALA A 105 -2.30 -1.66 3.45
CA ALA A 105 -3.30 -2.66 3.11
C ALA A 105 -3.75 -2.42 1.66
N LEU A 106 -3.29 -3.27 0.74
CA LEU A 106 -3.49 -3.11 -0.69
C LEU A 106 -4.79 -3.76 -1.16
N THR A 107 -5.51 -3.06 -2.03
CA THR A 107 -6.50 -3.63 -2.94
C THR A 107 -5.82 -4.04 -4.25
N GLY A 108 -6.36 -5.04 -4.94
CA GLY A 108 -5.75 -5.57 -6.18
C GLY A 108 -6.35 -4.97 -7.45
N TYR A 109 -7.65 -4.67 -7.43
CA TYR A 109 -8.32 -4.10 -8.59
C TYR A 109 -7.69 -2.76 -8.99
N ASN A 110 -7.60 -2.49 -10.27
CA ASN A 110 -6.89 -1.33 -10.83
C ASN A 110 -5.36 -1.35 -10.65
N GLY A 111 -4.82 -2.22 -9.79
CA GLY A 111 -3.39 -2.35 -9.52
C GLY A 111 -2.94 -1.72 -8.20
N ILE A 112 -1.66 -1.78 -7.92
CA ILE A 112 -1.06 -1.40 -6.63
C ILE A 112 0.00 -0.30 -6.78
N LEU A 113 0.16 0.54 -5.77
CA LEU A 113 1.21 1.56 -5.66
C LEU A 113 1.24 2.56 -6.84
N GLY A 114 0.15 2.69 -7.58
CA GLY A 114 0.06 3.50 -8.80
C GLY A 114 0.41 2.77 -10.09
N TYR A 115 0.80 1.50 -10.01
CA TYR A 115 1.09 0.63 -11.15
C TYR A 115 -0.16 -0.15 -11.57
N ARG A 116 -0.41 -0.28 -12.86
CA ARG A 116 -1.60 -0.95 -13.44
C ARG A 116 -1.37 -2.46 -13.53
N THR A 117 -1.27 -3.12 -12.38
CA THR A 117 -0.94 -4.54 -12.23
C THR A 117 -2.14 -5.47 -12.26
N ASP A 118 -3.37 -4.96 -12.27
CA ASP A 118 -4.57 -5.77 -12.44
C ASP A 118 -4.51 -6.52 -13.77
N ILE A 119 -4.88 -7.80 -13.74
CA ILE A 119 -4.87 -8.69 -14.90
C ILE A 119 -5.74 -8.19 -16.04
N ALA A 120 -6.79 -7.43 -15.76
CA ALA A 120 -7.66 -6.82 -16.76
C ALA A 120 -6.87 -5.94 -17.75
N TYR A 121 -5.82 -5.26 -17.30
CA TYR A 121 -4.95 -4.47 -18.16
C TYR A 121 -4.12 -5.32 -19.13
N LYS A 122 -3.80 -6.58 -18.77
CA LYS A 122 -3.10 -7.53 -19.65
C LYS A 122 -4.04 -8.18 -20.65
N THR A 123 -5.15 -8.72 -20.15
CA THR A 123 -6.10 -9.49 -20.98
C THR A 123 -6.99 -8.61 -21.85
N ARG A 124 -7.15 -7.34 -21.47
CA ARG A 124 -8.11 -6.38 -22.06
C ARG A 124 -9.56 -6.82 -21.89
N GLU A 125 -9.83 -7.67 -20.90
CA GLU A 125 -11.16 -8.16 -20.56
C GLU A 125 -11.69 -7.48 -19.30
N ASN A 126 -13.00 -7.24 -19.24
CA ASN A 126 -13.69 -6.63 -18.10
C ASN A 126 -13.17 -5.24 -17.68
N LEU A 127 -12.59 -4.51 -18.61
CA LEU A 127 -12.14 -3.13 -18.36
C LEU A 127 -13.32 -2.20 -18.10
N THR A 128 -13.14 -1.31 -17.15
CA THR A 128 -14.01 -0.13 -17.02
C THR A 128 -13.75 0.85 -18.17
N SER A 129 -14.68 1.80 -18.39
CA SER A 129 -14.48 2.86 -19.37
C SER A 129 -13.22 3.69 -19.12
N ASP A 130 -12.91 3.94 -17.85
CA ASP A 130 -11.74 4.73 -17.45
C ASP A 130 -10.43 3.95 -17.70
N GLN A 131 -10.42 2.64 -17.41
CA GLN A 131 -9.28 1.77 -17.71
C GLN A 131 -9.01 1.66 -19.21
N GLN A 132 -10.10 1.51 -20.01
CA GLN A 132 -9.97 1.48 -21.46
C GLN A 132 -9.45 2.80 -22.02
N ALA A 133 -10.01 3.93 -21.58
CA ALA A 133 -9.55 5.25 -22.01
C ALA A 133 -8.09 5.51 -21.66
N TRP A 134 -7.67 5.07 -20.48
CA TRP A 134 -6.26 5.17 -20.08
C TRP A 134 -5.35 4.34 -20.98
N LEU A 135 -5.73 3.09 -21.29
CA LEU A 135 -4.97 2.23 -22.18
C LEU A 135 -4.89 2.77 -23.61
N ASP A 136 -5.96 3.38 -24.10
CA ASP A 136 -5.99 4.02 -25.42
C ASP A 136 -5.03 5.22 -25.49
N ALA A 137 -4.87 5.92 -24.37
CA ALA A 137 -3.91 7.03 -24.24
C ALA A 137 -2.45 6.55 -24.02
N HIS A 138 -2.23 5.25 -23.70
CA HIS A 138 -0.92 4.68 -23.44
C HIS A 138 -0.65 3.45 -24.33
N PRO A 139 -0.51 3.63 -25.66
CA PRO A 139 -0.39 2.51 -26.62
C PRO A 139 0.86 1.64 -26.37
N ASP A 140 1.91 2.21 -25.76
CA ASP A 140 3.16 1.51 -25.45
C ASP A 140 3.12 0.79 -24.08
N PHE A 141 1.97 0.77 -23.40
CA PHE A 141 1.82 0.11 -22.12
C PHE A 141 2.18 -1.38 -22.19
N ASN A 142 3.05 -1.83 -21.30
CA ASN A 142 3.46 -3.22 -21.16
C ASN A 142 3.21 -3.70 -19.73
N TRP A 143 2.26 -4.60 -19.57
CA TRP A 143 1.83 -5.10 -18.26
C TRP A 143 2.94 -5.84 -17.50
N ASP A 144 3.79 -6.61 -18.18
CA ASP A 144 4.87 -7.36 -17.53
C ASP A 144 5.94 -6.41 -16.97
N ASN A 145 6.25 -5.33 -17.68
CA ASN A 145 7.13 -4.26 -17.19
C ASN A 145 6.51 -3.51 -16.01
N GLU A 146 5.22 -3.22 -16.09
CA GLU A 146 4.47 -2.54 -15.01
C GLU A 146 4.51 -3.36 -13.72
N CYS A 147 4.28 -4.67 -13.80
CA CYS A 147 4.39 -5.59 -12.67
C CYS A 147 5.83 -5.67 -12.11
N ALA A 148 6.83 -5.65 -12.97
CA ALA A 148 8.23 -5.69 -12.56
C ALA A 148 8.64 -4.43 -11.78
N GLU A 149 8.22 -3.25 -12.25
CA GLU A 149 8.47 -1.99 -11.55
C GLU A 149 7.68 -1.90 -10.23
N ALA A 150 6.41 -2.30 -10.22
CA ALA A 150 5.61 -2.38 -8.99
C ALA A 150 6.29 -3.27 -7.94
N LYS A 151 6.79 -4.44 -8.36
CA LYS A 151 7.52 -5.36 -7.47
C LYS A 151 8.79 -4.73 -6.92
N LYS A 152 9.58 -4.06 -7.75
CA LYS A 152 10.81 -3.38 -7.34
C LYS A 152 10.55 -2.32 -6.28
N VAL A 153 9.51 -1.49 -6.47
CA VAL A 153 9.11 -0.48 -5.49
C VAL A 153 8.57 -1.13 -4.21
N ALA A 154 7.73 -2.16 -4.31
CA ALA A 154 7.22 -2.89 -3.16
C ALA A 154 8.34 -3.55 -2.33
N ASP A 155 9.35 -4.11 -2.99
CA ASP A 155 10.50 -4.72 -2.31
C ASP A 155 11.35 -3.66 -1.57
N ALA A 156 11.54 -2.48 -2.16
CA ALA A 156 12.22 -1.35 -1.51
C ALA A 156 11.44 -0.84 -0.30
N ILE A 157 10.11 -0.69 -0.41
CA ILE A 157 9.23 -0.32 0.70
C ILE A 157 9.33 -1.32 1.85
N LYS A 158 9.30 -2.63 1.57
CA LYS A 158 9.51 -3.68 2.59
C LYS A 158 10.89 -3.62 3.22
N ALA A 159 11.94 -3.44 2.42
CA ALA A 159 13.31 -3.32 2.92
C ALA A 159 13.48 -2.10 3.83
N ASP A 160 12.72 -1.04 3.60
CA ASP A 160 12.72 0.19 4.39
C ASP A 160 11.89 0.09 5.69
N GLY A 161 11.30 -1.08 5.99
CA GLY A 161 10.64 -1.39 7.27
C GLY A 161 9.11 -1.29 7.29
N TRP A 162 8.49 -1.07 6.14
CA TRP A 162 7.05 -1.10 5.98
C TRP A 162 6.52 -2.53 5.89
N GLU A 163 5.24 -2.72 6.18
CA GLU A 163 4.54 -4.00 6.06
C GLU A 163 3.37 -3.89 5.08
N PHE A 164 3.13 -4.97 4.33
CA PHE A 164 1.95 -5.07 3.47
C PHE A 164 0.92 -6.01 4.08
N ALA A 165 -0.35 -5.68 3.86
CA ALA A 165 -1.50 -6.49 4.17
C ALA A 165 -2.44 -6.54 2.95
N SER A 166 -3.32 -7.53 2.90
CA SER A 166 -4.42 -7.57 1.94
C SER A 166 -5.60 -6.74 2.46
N HIS A 167 -6.18 -5.93 1.58
CA HIS A 167 -7.45 -5.24 1.79
C HIS A 167 -8.56 -5.80 0.89
N THR A 168 -8.45 -7.07 0.53
CA THR A 168 -9.16 -7.80 -0.51
C THR A 168 -8.84 -7.30 -1.93
N TRP A 169 -9.00 -8.14 -2.95
CA TRP A 169 -8.75 -7.69 -4.32
C TRP A 169 -9.74 -6.59 -4.74
N GLY A 170 -11.03 -6.80 -4.53
CA GLY A 170 -12.10 -5.93 -5.00
C GLY A 170 -12.67 -4.99 -3.94
N HIS A 171 -12.00 -4.77 -2.81
CA HIS A 171 -12.48 -3.92 -1.70
C HIS A 171 -13.87 -4.36 -1.21
N ILE A 172 -14.09 -5.67 -1.07
CA ILE A 172 -15.39 -6.23 -0.67
C ILE A 172 -15.63 -6.15 0.83
N ARG A 173 -16.90 -6.07 1.23
CA ARG A 173 -17.31 -6.23 2.63
C ARG A 173 -17.39 -7.72 2.97
N ILE A 174 -16.32 -8.29 3.50
CA ILE A 174 -16.22 -9.73 3.80
C ILE A 174 -17.39 -10.20 4.70
N GLY A 175 -17.80 -9.39 5.69
CA GLY A 175 -18.88 -9.73 6.60
C GLY A 175 -20.26 -9.88 5.93
N ASP A 176 -20.46 -9.25 4.78
CA ASP A 176 -21.71 -9.27 4.02
C ASP A 176 -21.63 -10.16 2.77
N ALA A 177 -20.44 -10.69 2.47
CA ALA A 177 -20.20 -11.46 1.23
C ALA A 177 -20.46 -12.96 1.43
N SER A 178 -20.89 -13.64 0.35
CA SER A 178 -20.96 -15.10 0.35
C SER A 178 -19.54 -15.71 0.38
N LEU A 179 -19.43 -16.95 0.87
CA LEU A 179 -18.16 -17.67 0.89
C LEU A 179 -17.52 -17.76 -0.51
N GLU A 180 -18.34 -18.02 -1.54
CA GLU A 180 -17.89 -18.06 -2.94
C GLU A 180 -17.28 -16.69 -3.36
N ARG A 181 -17.96 -15.58 -3.02
CA ARG A 181 -17.45 -14.24 -3.32
C ARG A 181 -16.13 -13.96 -2.61
N ILE A 182 -16.00 -14.37 -1.34
CA ILE A 182 -14.75 -14.21 -0.59
C ILE A 182 -13.62 -15.01 -1.25
N GLN A 183 -13.88 -16.27 -1.61
CA GLN A 183 -12.89 -17.16 -2.25
C GLN A 183 -12.45 -16.65 -3.62
N THR A 184 -13.31 -15.99 -4.37
CA THR A 184 -12.96 -15.44 -5.69
C THR A 184 -12.28 -14.08 -5.63
N ASP A 185 -12.34 -13.40 -4.49
CA ASP A 185 -11.76 -12.07 -4.27
C ASP A 185 -10.34 -12.14 -3.64
N THR A 186 -9.93 -13.29 -3.17
CA THR A 186 -8.61 -13.53 -2.54
C THR A 186 -7.69 -14.30 -3.47
#